data_5626096c981d92be1dc7ea3817046973
#
_entry.id   5626096c981d92be1dc7ea3817046973
#
_cell.length_a   1.000
_cell.length_b   1.000
_cell.length_c   1.000
_cell.angle_alpha   90.00
_cell.angle_beta   90.00
_cell.angle_gamma   90.00
#
_symmetry.space_group_name_H-M   'P 1'
#
loop_
_entity.id
_entity.type
_entity.pdbx_description
1 polymer ?
#
loop_
_entity_poly.entity_id
_entity_poly.type
_entity_poly.pdbx_seq_one_letter_code
_entity_poly.pdbx_strand_id
1 'polypeptide(L)'
;RALEEGEAYTPQPIRDQSYIARGLSRILDMDQASIEKKMENTKSQYVILSRKVEKEAADEIRKFMNGEIDEEGNEIPEGQRRSVTGVHLNPDSKRYYPYNAMAANVLGFVDIDSKGAVGLEVKYNEDLSGTAGRTISAQNNKGQPLLFQYEQYFDAENGSDLVLTLDINVQIALEKGMESMLSKFDAANGGAGIVMDVNTWAI
;
A
#
# COMPACT_ATOMS: atom_id res chain seq x y z
N ARG A 1 -21.39 16.52 -36.16
CA ARG A 1 -22.21 15.36 -36.56
C ARG A 1 -23.41 15.35 -35.65
N ALA A 2 -24.62 15.46 -36.21
CA ALA A 2 -25.83 15.29 -35.42
C ALA A 2 -25.92 13.84 -34.98
N LEU A 3 -26.19 13.63 -33.67
CA LEU A 3 -26.41 12.28 -33.11
C LEU A 3 -27.72 11.75 -33.68
N GLU A 4 -27.74 10.51 -34.15
CA GLU A 4 -29.02 9.84 -34.50
C GLU A 4 -29.81 9.61 -33.22
N GLU A 5 -31.14 9.79 -33.31
CA GLU A 5 -32.06 9.62 -32.19
C GLU A 5 -31.94 8.20 -31.64
N GLY A 6 -31.30 8.06 -30.46
CA GLY A 6 -31.16 6.79 -29.73
C GLY A 6 -29.71 6.45 -29.27
N GLU A 7 -28.68 7.17 -29.71
CA GLU A 7 -27.32 6.96 -29.16
C GLU A 7 -27.17 7.70 -27.83
N ALA A 8 -26.97 6.93 -26.76
CA ALA A 8 -26.61 7.49 -25.47
C ALA A 8 -25.26 8.22 -25.60
N TYR A 9 -25.21 9.50 -25.30
CA TYR A 9 -23.96 10.27 -25.25
C TYR A 9 -23.02 9.66 -24.22
N THR A 10 -21.95 9.05 -24.69
CA THR A 10 -20.88 8.55 -23.81
C THR A 10 -19.79 9.65 -23.77
N PRO A 11 -19.63 10.34 -22.64
CA PRO A 11 -18.63 11.40 -22.51
C PRO A 11 -17.23 10.86 -22.80
N GLN A 12 -16.45 11.59 -23.60
CA GLN A 12 -15.05 11.21 -23.87
C GLN A 12 -14.23 11.23 -22.58
N PRO A 13 -13.42 10.19 -22.32
CA PRO A 13 -12.62 10.13 -21.12
C PRO A 13 -11.57 11.25 -21.06
N ILE A 14 -11.23 11.68 -19.85
CA ILE A 14 -10.21 12.70 -19.59
C ILE A 14 -8.83 12.07 -19.76
N ARG A 15 -8.00 12.68 -20.61
CA ARG A 15 -6.61 12.29 -20.89
C ARG A 15 -5.62 13.43 -20.69
N ASP A 16 -6.10 14.57 -20.22
CA ASP A 16 -5.26 15.74 -19.97
C ASP A 16 -4.31 15.47 -18.81
N GLN A 17 -3.00 15.47 -19.08
CA GLN A 17 -1.97 15.16 -18.11
C GLN A 17 -1.92 16.18 -16.97
N SER A 18 -2.09 17.46 -17.24
CA SER A 18 -2.08 18.50 -16.21
C SER A 18 -3.31 18.40 -15.29
N TYR A 19 -4.48 18.07 -15.83
CA TYR A 19 -5.69 17.79 -15.06
C TYR A 19 -5.47 16.60 -14.12
N ILE A 20 -4.94 15.50 -14.66
CA ILE A 20 -4.67 14.27 -13.90
C ILE A 20 -3.61 14.53 -12.83
N ALA A 21 -2.53 15.25 -13.17
CA ALA A 21 -1.46 15.56 -12.24
C ALA A 21 -1.93 16.44 -11.08
N ARG A 22 -2.82 17.43 -11.31
CA ARG A 22 -3.41 18.25 -10.23
C ARG A 22 -4.27 17.42 -9.29
N GLY A 23 -5.18 16.62 -9.82
CA GLY A 23 -6.03 15.76 -9.00
C GLY A 23 -5.21 14.77 -8.15
N LEU A 24 -4.21 14.11 -8.73
CA LEU A 24 -3.32 13.19 -8.00
C LEU A 24 -2.40 13.90 -7.01
N SER A 25 -1.91 15.10 -7.35
CA SER A 25 -1.10 15.95 -6.45
C SER A 25 -1.84 16.26 -5.16
N ARG A 26 -3.10 16.65 -5.27
CA ARG A 26 -3.97 16.94 -4.13
C ARG A 26 -4.22 15.69 -3.27
N ILE A 27 -4.58 14.57 -3.90
CA ILE A 27 -4.96 13.35 -3.17
C ILE A 27 -3.75 12.68 -2.51
N LEU A 28 -2.60 12.68 -3.18
CA LEU A 28 -1.38 12.02 -2.72
C LEU A 28 -0.44 12.91 -1.92
N ASP A 29 -0.79 14.19 -1.75
CA ASP A 29 0.07 15.22 -1.13
C ASP A 29 1.49 15.26 -1.75
N MET A 30 1.52 15.22 -3.09
CA MET A 30 2.75 15.21 -3.88
C MET A 30 2.84 16.48 -4.74
N ASP A 31 4.06 16.93 -5.00
CA ASP A 31 4.30 18.06 -5.91
C ASP A 31 3.85 17.73 -7.34
N GLN A 32 2.99 18.62 -7.90
CA GLN A 32 2.42 18.44 -9.24
C GLN A 32 3.51 18.31 -10.32
N ALA A 33 4.55 19.15 -10.27
CA ALA A 33 5.63 19.11 -11.26
C ALA A 33 6.39 17.78 -11.23
N SER A 34 6.52 17.17 -10.05
CA SER A 34 7.11 15.83 -9.89
C SER A 34 6.26 14.74 -10.55
N ILE A 35 4.93 14.84 -10.45
CA ILE A 35 4.00 13.92 -11.10
C ILE A 35 4.07 14.09 -12.62
N GLU A 36 3.96 15.30 -13.13
CA GLU A 36 4.06 15.62 -14.56
C GLU A 36 5.36 15.09 -15.17
N LYS A 37 6.49 15.34 -14.52
CA LYS A 37 7.79 14.83 -14.94
C LYS A 37 7.85 13.29 -15.00
N LYS A 38 7.19 12.61 -14.06
CA LYS A 38 7.08 11.15 -14.10
C LYS A 38 6.19 10.68 -15.25
N MET A 39 5.09 11.41 -15.56
CA MET A 39 4.17 11.08 -16.66
C MET A 39 4.80 11.30 -18.05
N GLU A 40 5.79 12.18 -18.18
CA GLU A 40 6.54 12.39 -19.43
C GLU A 40 7.42 11.19 -19.82
N ASN A 41 7.63 10.25 -18.92
CA ASN A 41 8.48 9.07 -19.18
C ASN A 41 7.79 8.08 -20.13
N THR A 42 8.00 8.26 -21.42
CA THR A 42 7.46 7.38 -22.49
C THR A 42 8.25 6.09 -22.70
N LYS A 43 9.37 5.88 -22.00
CA LYS A 43 10.22 4.69 -22.13
C LYS A 43 9.65 3.47 -21.39
N SER A 44 8.76 3.68 -20.45
CA SER A 44 8.13 2.63 -19.64
C SER A 44 6.64 2.55 -19.94
N GLN A 45 6.06 1.35 -19.94
CA GLN A 45 4.61 1.15 -20.10
C GLN A 45 3.80 1.70 -18.93
N TYR A 46 4.39 1.76 -17.73
CA TYR A 46 3.80 2.35 -16.53
C TYR A 46 4.87 2.97 -15.65
N VAL A 47 4.46 3.92 -14.84
CA VAL A 47 5.31 4.61 -13.86
C VAL A 47 4.62 4.58 -12.50
N ILE A 48 5.34 4.12 -11.49
CA ILE A 48 4.82 4.09 -10.12
C ILE A 48 4.90 5.51 -9.54
N LEU A 49 3.76 6.09 -9.22
CA LEU A 49 3.67 7.41 -8.58
C LEU A 49 3.87 7.30 -7.07
N SER A 50 3.11 6.44 -6.41
CA SER A 50 3.18 6.18 -4.98
C SER A 50 2.96 4.71 -4.68
N ARG A 51 3.51 4.22 -3.58
CA ARG A 51 3.30 2.86 -3.05
C ARG A 51 2.60 2.94 -1.71
N LYS A 52 1.89 1.87 -1.34
CA LYS A 52 1.24 1.70 -0.03
C LYS A 52 0.32 2.88 0.33
N VAL A 53 -0.44 3.34 -0.66
CA VAL A 53 -1.41 4.43 -0.50
C VAL A 53 -2.47 4.01 0.51
N GLU A 54 -2.80 4.89 1.44
CA GLU A 54 -3.84 4.64 2.45
C GLU A 54 -5.21 4.43 1.80
N LYS A 55 -6.08 3.70 2.50
CA LYS A 55 -7.39 3.32 1.96
C LYS A 55 -8.23 4.54 1.57
N GLU A 56 -8.24 5.57 2.41
CA GLU A 56 -8.99 6.80 2.19
C GLU A 56 -8.55 7.50 0.91
N ALA A 57 -7.24 7.66 0.71
CA ALA A 57 -6.69 8.25 -0.51
C ALA A 57 -6.93 7.35 -1.74
N ALA A 58 -6.86 6.02 -1.61
CA ALA A 58 -7.17 5.09 -2.69
C ALA A 58 -8.65 5.17 -3.10
N ASP A 59 -9.57 5.31 -2.13
CA ASP A 59 -11.01 5.47 -2.41
C ASP A 59 -11.28 6.83 -3.08
N GLU A 60 -10.57 7.89 -2.70
CA GLU A 60 -10.66 9.19 -3.35
C GLU A 60 -10.11 9.16 -4.79
N ILE A 61 -8.99 8.45 -5.02
CA ILE A 61 -8.47 8.21 -6.38
C ILE A 61 -9.49 7.45 -7.22
N ARG A 62 -10.20 6.45 -6.68
CA ARG A 62 -11.27 5.75 -7.42
C ARG A 62 -12.38 6.68 -7.82
N LYS A 63 -12.85 7.56 -6.91
CA LYS A 63 -13.86 8.58 -7.23
C LYS A 63 -13.38 9.51 -8.33
N PHE A 64 -12.13 9.95 -8.26
CA PHE A 64 -11.50 10.78 -9.29
C PHE A 64 -11.42 10.06 -10.64
N MET A 65 -10.97 8.80 -10.66
CA MET A 65 -10.91 7.98 -11.88
C MET A 65 -12.28 7.75 -12.51
N ASN A 66 -13.32 7.60 -11.69
CA ASN A 66 -14.70 7.44 -12.15
C ASN A 66 -15.33 8.79 -12.59
N GLY A 67 -14.66 9.92 -12.38
CA GLY A 67 -15.19 11.25 -12.64
C GLY A 67 -16.29 11.68 -11.68
N GLU A 68 -16.31 11.11 -10.48
CA GLU A 68 -17.24 11.50 -9.41
C GLU A 68 -16.83 12.81 -8.75
N ILE A 69 -15.53 13.09 -8.76
CA ILE A 69 -14.93 14.35 -8.29
C ILE A 69 -13.99 14.92 -9.35
N ASP A 70 -13.81 16.24 -9.34
CA ASP A 70 -12.86 16.97 -10.19
C ASP A 70 -11.43 17.00 -9.56
N GLU A 71 -10.50 17.70 -10.24
CA GLU A 71 -9.14 17.86 -9.75
C GLU A 71 -9.04 18.65 -8.44
N GLU A 72 -10.06 19.45 -8.10
CA GLU A 72 -10.14 20.22 -6.86
C GLU A 72 -10.85 19.44 -5.75
N GLY A 73 -11.50 18.30 -6.07
CA GLY A 73 -12.23 17.45 -5.14
C GLY A 73 -13.72 17.78 -5.03
N ASN A 74 -14.25 18.62 -5.91
CA ASN A 74 -15.68 18.94 -5.94
C ASN A 74 -16.45 17.80 -6.59
N GLU A 75 -17.65 17.50 -6.09
CA GLU A 75 -18.51 16.45 -6.67
C GLU A 75 -19.06 16.85 -8.05
N ILE A 76 -18.98 15.92 -9.01
CA ILE A 76 -19.51 16.07 -10.35
C ILE A 76 -20.84 15.33 -10.45
N PRO A 77 -21.92 16.01 -10.90
CA PRO A 77 -23.23 15.39 -11.14
C PRO A 77 -23.13 14.20 -12.10
N GLU A 78 -23.91 13.14 -11.86
CA GLU A 78 -23.83 11.88 -12.61
C GLU A 78 -23.86 12.03 -14.13
N GLY A 79 -24.71 12.91 -14.66
CA GLY A 79 -24.82 13.17 -16.09
C GLY A 79 -23.64 13.93 -16.73
N GLN A 80 -22.68 14.44 -15.92
CA GLN A 80 -21.50 15.19 -16.39
C GLN A 80 -20.19 14.45 -16.11
N ARG A 81 -20.25 13.28 -15.49
CA ARG A 81 -19.09 12.48 -15.11
C ARG A 81 -18.31 12.02 -16.34
N ARG A 82 -16.99 12.18 -16.28
CA ARG A 82 -16.06 11.73 -17.31
C ARG A 82 -14.94 10.95 -16.63
N SER A 83 -14.77 9.69 -17.01
CA SER A 83 -13.71 8.86 -16.45
C SER A 83 -12.32 9.39 -16.79
N VAL A 84 -11.40 9.30 -15.85
CA VAL A 84 -9.98 9.58 -16.05
C VAL A 84 -9.29 8.30 -16.49
N THR A 85 -8.50 8.36 -17.57
CA THR A 85 -7.76 7.19 -18.08
C THR A 85 -6.26 7.35 -17.90
N GLY A 86 -5.57 6.20 -17.80
CA GLY A 86 -4.11 6.17 -17.62
C GLY A 86 -3.66 6.13 -16.16
N VAL A 87 -4.59 6.14 -15.21
CA VAL A 87 -4.32 5.91 -13.79
C VAL A 87 -4.80 4.52 -13.40
N HIS A 88 -3.99 3.80 -12.65
CA HIS A 88 -4.30 2.45 -12.20
C HIS A 88 -3.97 2.30 -10.71
N LEU A 89 -4.84 1.63 -9.98
CA LEU A 89 -4.62 1.21 -8.60
C LEU A 89 -4.44 -0.31 -8.57
N ASN A 90 -3.28 -0.73 -8.10
CA ASN A 90 -3.02 -2.14 -7.86
C ASN A 90 -3.19 -2.44 -6.36
N PRO A 91 -3.83 -3.55 -5.99
CA PRO A 91 -3.87 -4.00 -4.61
C PRO A 91 -2.46 -4.15 -4.04
N ASP A 92 -2.24 -3.64 -2.85
CA ASP A 92 -0.98 -3.78 -2.11
C ASP A 92 -1.30 -4.01 -0.62
N SER A 93 -0.33 -4.49 0.14
CA SER A 93 -0.44 -4.73 1.57
C SER A 93 0.48 -3.78 2.33
N LYS A 94 -0.01 -3.26 3.46
CA LYS A 94 0.78 -2.41 4.35
C LYS A 94 0.81 -3.00 5.74
N ARG A 95 2.00 -3.17 6.30
CA ARG A 95 2.17 -3.58 7.69
C ARG A 95 1.83 -2.41 8.60
N TYR A 96 1.01 -2.66 9.61
CA TYR A 96 0.59 -1.67 10.57
C TYR A 96 0.97 -2.10 11.99
N TYR A 97 1.56 -1.19 12.76
CA TYR A 97 2.00 -1.41 14.14
C TYR A 97 1.16 -0.55 15.09
N PRO A 98 0.06 -1.10 15.65
CA PRO A 98 -0.91 -0.29 16.43
C PRO A 98 -0.32 0.33 17.69
N TYR A 99 0.73 -0.27 18.25
CA TYR A 99 1.41 0.21 19.46
C TYR A 99 2.72 0.95 19.18
N ASN A 100 2.90 1.44 17.97
CA ASN A 100 4.10 2.18 17.53
C ASN A 100 5.43 1.47 17.86
N ALA A 101 6.23 2.07 18.76
CA ALA A 101 7.56 1.57 19.10
C ALA A 101 7.59 0.44 20.14
N MET A 102 6.42 0.03 20.68
CA MET A 102 6.36 -1.03 21.71
C MET A 102 6.96 -2.33 21.19
N ALA A 103 7.88 -2.92 21.97
CA ALA A 103 8.61 -4.14 21.63
C ALA A 103 9.29 -4.12 20.25
N ALA A 104 9.58 -2.91 19.70
CA ALA A 104 10.09 -2.75 18.33
C ALA A 104 11.37 -3.55 18.05
N ASN A 105 12.26 -3.68 19.06
CA ASN A 105 13.49 -4.47 18.93
C ASN A 105 13.23 -5.97 18.81
N VAL A 106 12.12 -6.47 19.34
CA VAL A 106 11.71 -7.88 19.29
C VAL A 106 10.89 -8.13 18.02
N LEU A 107 9.82 -7.35 17.83
CA LEU A 107 8.93 -7.49 16.68
C LEU A 107 9.66 -7.20 15.37
N GLY A 108 10.46 -6.14 15.35
CA GLY A 108 11.11 -5.67 14.15
C GLY A 108 10.16 -4.88 13.24
N PHE A 109 10.54 -4.76 11.98
CA PHE A 109 9.74 -4.09 10.95
C PHE A 109 9.98 -4.71 9.57
N VAL A 110 9.11 -4.38 8.64
CA VAL A 110 9.22 -4.77 7.23
C VAL A 110 9.72 -3.61 6.37
N ASP A 111 10.35 -3.95 5.26
CA ASP A 111 10.76 -2.98 4.24
C ASP A 111 9.59 -2.48 3.36
N ILE A 112 9.89 -1.67 2.36
CA ILE A 112 8.89 -1.12 1.43
C ILE A 112 8.22 -2.22 0.59
N ASP A 113 8.89 -3.36 0.38
CA ASP A 113 8.36 -4.50 -0.35
C ASP A 113 7.65 -5.51 0.57
N SER A 114 7.34 -5.10 1.82
CA SER A 114 6.68 -5.91 2.86
C SER A 114 7.47 -7.16 3.29
N LYS A 115 8.80 -7.16 3.10
CA LYS A 115 9.69 -8.21 3.57
C LYS A 115 10.21 -7.86 4.96
N GLY A 116 10.28 -8.84 5.85
CA GLY A 116 10.87 -8.66 7.17
C GLY A 116 12.32 -8.20 7.10
N ALA A 117 12.64 -7.08 7.76
CA ALA A 117 13.97 -6.49 7.76
C ALA A 117 14.77 -6.86 9.03
N VAL A 118 14.12 -6.87 10.19
CA VAL A 118 14.71 -7.20 11.50
C VAL A 118 13.71 -7.90 12.41
N GLY A 119 14.18 -8.46 13.53
CA GLY A 119 13.34 -9.03 14.59
C GLY A 119 12.59 -10.29 14.17
N LEU A 120 11.40 -10.48 14.73
CA LEU A 120 10.52 -11.59 14.41
C LEU A 120 9.98 -11.50 12.97
N GLU A 121 9.81 -10.31 12.44
CA GLU A 121 9.37 -10.09 11.05
C GLU A 121 10.34 -10.75 10.04
N VAL A 122 11.66 -10.62 10.23
CA VAL A 122 12.64 -11.29 9.36
C VAL A 122 12.73 -12.78 9.63
N LYS A 123 12.64 -13.18 10.90
CA LYS A 123 12.80 -14.60 11.28
C LYS A 123 11.65 -15.47 10.74
N TYR A 124 10.44 -14.95 10.76
CA TYR A 124 9.22 -15.64 10.32
C TYR A 124 8.67 -15.09 9.00
N ASN A 125 9.51 -14.42 8.21
CA ASN A 125 9.08 -13.79 6.98
C ASN A 125 8.43 -14.76 5.99
N GLU A 126 8.94 -15.98 5.89
CA GLU A 126 8.38 -17.01 4.99
C GLU A 126 6.97 -17.43 5.42
N ASP A 127 6.74 -17.59 6.73
CA ASP A 127 5.44 -17.97 7.28
C ASP A 127 4.42 -16.82 7.20
N LEU A 128 4.87 -15.59 7.40
CA LEU A 128 4.02 -14.39 7.44
C LEU A 128 3.65 -13.85 6.05
N SER A 129 4.50 -14.05 5.04
CA SER A 129 4.33 -13.42 3.72
C SER A 129 3.25 -14.09 2.86
N GLY A 130 2.98 -15.38 3.06
CA GLY A 130 2.12 -16.16 2.17
C GLY A 130 2.71 -16.30 0.75
N THR A 131 1.87 -16.70 -0.18
CA THR A 131 2.23 -16.89 -1.59
C THR A 131 1.42 -15.98 -2.48
N ALA A 132 2.10 -15.13 -3.25
CA ALA A 132 1.41 -14.24 -4.19
C ALA A 132 0.72 -15.04 -5.30
N GLY A 133 -0.52 -14.71 -5.59
CA GLY A 133 -1.23 -15.23 -6.76
C GLY A 133 -0.53 -14.83 -8.06
N ARG A 134 -0.68 -15.67 -9.07
CA ARG A 134 -0.11 -15.40 -10.41
C ARG A 134 -1.05 -15.85 -11.51
N THR A 135 -1.06 -15.10 -12.59
CA THR A 135 -1.74 -15.47 -13.83
C THR A 135 -0.69 -15.76 -14.90
N ILE A 136 -0.76 -16.93 -15.50
CA ILE A 136 0.07 -17.28 -16.65
C ILE A 136 -0.80 -17.16 -17.89
N SER A 137 -0.45 -16.20 -18.78
CA SER A 137 -1.12 -16.02 -20.07
C SER A 137 -0.12 -16.15 -21.21
N ALA A 138 -0.55 -16.77 -22.31
CA ALA A 138 0.26 -16.87 -23.51
C ALA A 138 0.11 -15.60 -24.36
N GLN A 139 1.24 -14.99 -24.72
CA GLN A 139 1.30 -13.80 -25.58
C GLN A 139 2.19 -14.06 -26.81
N ASN A 140 1.89 -13.39 -27.91
CA ASN A 140 2.78 -13.41 -29.08
C ASN A 140 4.00 -12.50 -28.86
N ASN A 141 4.97 -12.53 -29.79
CA ASN A 141 6.17 -11.68 -29.73
C ASN A 141 5.90 -10.16 -29.73
N LYS A 142 4.65 -9.74 -29.95
CA LYS A 142 4.22 -8.32 -29.89
C LYS A 142 3.45 -8.01 -28.62
N GLY A 143 3.40 -8.93 -27.63
CA GLY A 143 2.67 -8.74 -26.37
C GLY A 143 1.14 -8.82 -26.49
N GLN A 144 0.61 -9.32 -27.60
CA GLN A 144 -0.83 -9.47 -27.81
C GLN A 144 -1.28 -10.86 -27.34
N PRO A 145 -2.47 -10.97 -26.67
CA PRO A 145 -3.02 -12.27 -26.29
C PRO A 145 -3.23 -13.16 -27.50
N LEU A 146 -2.90 -14.44 -27.37
CA LEU A 146 -3.21 -15.43 -28.41
C LEU A 146 -4.70 -15.73 -28.45
N LEU A 147 -5.26 -15.97 -29.63
CA LEU A 147 -6.70 -16.24 -29.85
C LEU A 147 -7.22 -17.50 -29.13
N PHE A 148 -6.33 -18.40 -28.75
CA PHE A 148 -6.63 -19.54 -27.87
C PHE A 148 -5.94 -19.27 -26.54
N GLN A 149 -6.62 -18.58 -25.64
CA GLN A 149 -6.08 -18.22 -24.32
C GLN A 149 -6.07 -19.45 -23.42
N TYR A 150 -4.89 -19.95 -23.14
CA TYR A 150 -4.65 -20.78 -21.98
C TYR A 150 -4.26 -19.84 -20.85
N GLU A 151 -5.24 -19.38 -20.10
CA GLU A 151 -5.01 -18.62 -18.87
C GLU A 151 -5.08 -19.59 -17.70
N GLN A 152 -3.99 -19.67 -16.95
CA GLN A 152 -3.95 -20.44 -15.72
C GLN A 152 -3.82 -19.44 -14.55
N TYR A 153 -4.83 -19.47 -13.69
CA TYR A 153 -4.86 -18.67 -12.46
C TYR A 153 -4.38 -19.51 -11.29
N PHE A 154 -3.49 -18.94 -10.51
CA PHE A 154 -3.07 -19.47 -9.22
C PHE A 154 -3.52 -18.45 -8.18
N ASP A 155 -4.38 -18.86 -7.27
CA ASP A 155 -4.86 -17.98 -6.21
C ASP A 155 -3.74 -17.59 -5.26
N ALA A 156 -3.86 -16.42 -4.63
CA ALA A 156 -2.97 -16.01 -3.56
C ALA A 156 -3.29 -16.78 -2.29
N GLU A 157 -2.27 -17.28 -1.60
CA GLU A 157 -2.39 -17.92 -0.30
C GLU A 157 -1.95 -16.93 0.78
N ASN A 158 -2.83 -16.69 1.77
CA ASN A 158 -2.48 -15.81 2.90
C ASN A 158 -1.36 -16.42 3.73
N GLY A 159 -0.52 -15.57 4.30
CA GLY A 159 0.46 -15.98 5.30
C GLY A 159 -0.20 -16.43 6.60
N SER A 160 0.60 -17.06 7.45
CA SER A 160 0.19 -17.53 8.76
C SER A 160 0.19 -16.40 9.80
N ASP A 161 -0.56 -16.57 10.87
CA ASP A 161 -0.53 -15.69 12.02
C ASP A 161 0.52 -16.17 13.03
N LEU A 162 1.27 -15.24 13.60
CA LEU A 162 2.23 -15.52 14.68
C LEU A 162 1.66 -15.07 16.02
N VAL A 163 1.36 -16.03 16.90
CA VAL A 163 0.89 -15.75 18.26
C VAL A 163 2.12 -15.72 19.19
N LEU A 164 2.31 -14.57 19.85
CA LEU A 164 3.44 -14.35 20.76
C LEU A 164 3.02 -14.55 22.22
N THR A 165 3.98 -14.92 23.05
CA THR A 165 3.84 -15.01 24.51
C THR A 165 4.00 -13.65 25.19
N LEU A 166 4.33 -12.59 24.46
CA LEU A 166 4.49 -11.23 25.00
C LEU A 166 3.16 -10.71 25.57
N ASP A 167 3.14 -10.38 26.85
CA ASP A 167 2.01 -9.67 27.49
C ASP A 167 2.23 -8.17 27.38
N ILE A 168 1.23 -7.49 26.80
CA ILE A 168 1.29 -6.03 26.55
C ILE A 168 1.47 -5.24 27.86
N ASN A 169 0.82 -5.65 28.95
CA ASN A 169 0.88 -4.91 30.22
C ASN A 169 2.26 -5.07 30.86
N VAL A 170 2.83 -6.28 30.80
CA VAL A 170 4.19 -6.56 31.29
C VAL A 170 5.20 -5.78 30.46
N GLN A 171 5.04 -5.76 29.13
CA GLN A 171 5.92 -5.01 28.22
C GLN A 171 5.89 -3.50 28.53
N ILE A 172 4.71 -2.91 28.68
CA ILE A 172 4.56 -1.49 29.04
C ILE A 172 5.24 -1.19 30.39
N ALA A 173 5.07 -2.06 31.39
CA ALA A 173 5.67 -1.86 32.70
C ALA A 173 7.21 -1.94 32.62
N LEU A 174 7.74 -2.90 31.84
CA LEU A 174 9.15 -3.04 31.59
C LEU A 174 9.75 -1.82 30.89
N GLU A 175 9.15 -1.38 29.78
CA GLU A 175 9.62 -0.21 29.03
C GLU A 175 9.63 1.07 29.87
N LYS A 176 8.55 1.36 30.62
CA LYS A 176 8.51 2.51 31.54
C LYS A 176 9.56 2.41 32.64
N GLY A 177 9.74 1.23 33.20
CA GLY A 177 10.78 0.97 34.19
C GLY A 177 12.19 1.22 33.65
N MET A 178 12.46 0.72 32.47
CA MET A 178 13.74 0.91 31.77
C MET A 178 13.99 2.39 31.45
N GLU A 179 13.01 3.12 30.89
CA GLU A 179 13.11 4.54 30.58
C GLU A 179 13.45 5.36 31.83
N SER A 180 12.75 5.10 32.93
CA SER A 180 12.99 5.74 34.22
C SER A 180 14.41 5.45 34.75
N MET A 181 14.89 4.21 34.64
CA MET A 181 16.21 3.81 35.07
C MET A 181 17.32 4.44 34.22
N LEU A 182 17.17 4.43 32.88
CA LEU A 182 18.12 5.05 31.94
C LEU A 182 18.27 6.53 32.23
N SER A 183 17.15 7.25 32.44
CA SER A 183 17.16 8.67 32.78
C SER A 183 17.79 8.94 34.14
N LYS A 184 17.45 8.13 35.15
CA LYS A 184 17.96 8.34 36.53
C LYS A 184 19.45 8.14 36.66
N PHE A 185 20.01 7.18 35.92
CA PHE A 185 21.43 6.79 36.01
C PHE A 185 22.27 7.28 34.84
N ASP A 186 21.71 8.13 33.97
CA ASP A 186 22.36 8.68 32.78
C ASP A 186 23.09 7.60 31.96
N ALA A 187 22.38 6.49 31.73
CA ALA A 187 22.94 5.32 31.05
C ALA A 187 22.99 5.55 29.53
N ALA A 188 24.02 6.27 29.06
CA ALA A 188 24.17 6.67 27.66
C ALA A 188 24.21 5.49 26.65
N ASN A 189 24.59 4.30 27.08
CA ASN A 189 24.70 3.10 26.23
C ASN A 189 23.41 2.27 26.15
N GLY A 190 22.31 2.76 26.72
CA GLY A 190 21.04 2.04 26.76
C GLY A 190 21.01 0.94 27.81
N GLY A 191 20.00 0.08 27.73
CA GLY A 191 19.79 -1.04 28.65
C GLY A 191 18.97 -2.13 27.99
N ALA A 192 18.97 -3.33 28.60
CA ALA A 192 18.11 -4.42 28.20
C ALA A 192 17.44 -5.01 29.44
N GLY A 193 16.18 -5.40 29.32
CA GLY A 193 15.41 -6.04 30.36
C GLY A 193 14.61 -7.21 29.81
N ILE A 194 14.51 -8.28 30.59
CA ILE A 194 13.73 -9.47 30.23
C ILE A 194 12.86 -9.83 31.45
N VAL A 195 11.58 -10.07 31.18
CA VAL A 195 10.63 -10.62 32.17
C VAL A 195 10.16 -11.98 31.66
N MET A 196 10.23 -12.99 32.50
CA MET A 196 9.87 -14.36 32.14
C MET A 196 8.97 -14.98 33.21
N ASP A 197 7.93 -15.68 32.79
CA ASP A 197 7.11 -16.49 33.68
C ASP A 197 7.90 -17.75 34.11
N VAL A 198 8.11 -17.90 35.41
CA VAL A 198 8.88 -19.00 35.98
C VAL A 198 8.21 -20.37 35.83
N ASN A 199 6.93 -20.44 35.58
CA ASN A 199 6.18 -21.69 35.44
C ASN A 199 6.12 -22.17 33.99
N THR A 200 5.98 -21.23 33.02
CA THR A 200 5.76 -21.55 31.61
C THR A 200 6.99 -21.29 30.74
N TRP A 201 7.99 -20.58 31.27
CA TRP A 201 9.19 -20.11 30.54
C TRP A 201 8.85 -19.14 29.38
N ALA A 202 7.62 -18.60 29.38
CA ALA A 202 7.21 -17.59 28.43
C ALA A 202 7.89 -16.23 28.74
N ILE A 203 8.35 -15.56 27.71
CA ILE A 203 8.99 -14.24 27.76
C ILE A 203 7.98 -13.21 27.26
#